data_e230be764e56e28faaea8e3953644cc1
#
_entry.id   e230be764e56e28faaea8e3953644cc1
#
_cell.length_a   1.000
_cell.length_b   1.000
_cell.length_c   1.000
_cell.angle_alpha   90.00
_cell.angle_beta   90.00
_cell.angle_gamma   90.00
#
_symmetry.space_group_name_H-M   'P 1'
#
loop_
_entity.id
_entity.type
_entity.pdbx_description
1 polymer ?
#
loop_
_entity_poly.entity_id
_entity_poly.type
_entity_poly.pdbx_seq_one_letter_code
_entity_poly.pdbx_strand_id
1 'polypeptide(L)'
;MSSDRRKFMQLAGATAAVAGAAWAATPVAAQMAGQFKAVKALAFDAYGTLFDVFSVTALCEQLYPGKGNQLAQIWRAKQLQYSLMRSLMGRHRDFWGLTEDGLVWATKNLQLDLTADKKKQLMEAYLSLAAFPDVKPGLEALKKQGVKFAILSNGEPKMLEAAAKSAGIRELLDDIISVEEVKIFKVSPRVYNLAPERMKVTNPELGFISANSWDINGAASAGLNTFWIQRSAAEVPEELGFQASAVVKAITDLAPLLRG
;
A
#
# COMPACT_ATOMS: atom_id res chain seq x y z
N MET A 1 -33.20 -43.38 -42.43
CA MET A 1 -32.80 -42.48 -41.34
C MET A 1 -32.82 -43.25 -40.03
N SER A 2 -31.80 -43.96 -39.68
CA SER A 2 -31.59 -44.57 -38.36
C SER A 2 -30.39 -45.51 -38.44
N SER A 3 -29.20 -45.07 -38.24
CA SER A 3 -28.06 -45.99 -38.10
C SER A 3 -26.88 -45.39 -37.31
N ASP A 4 -26.90 -44.13 -36.96
CA ASP A 4 -25.76 -43.47 -36.35
C ASP A 4 -25.79 -43.21 -34.84
N ARG A 5 -26.88 -43.61 -34.18
CA ARG A 5 -27.03 -43.44 -32.71
C ARG A 5 -26.52 -44.60 -31.85
N ARG A 6 -26.10 -45.73 -32.46
CA ARG A 6 -25.66 -46.92 -31.70
C ARG A 6 -24.14 -47.11 -31.64
N LYS A 7 -23.37 -46.30 -32.30
CA LYS A 7 -21.87 -46.38 -32.25
C LYS A 7 -21.23 -45.45 -31.23
N PHE A 8 -22.00 -44.60 -30.54
CA PHE A 8 -21.49 -43.62 -29.54
C PHE A 8 -21.53 -44.13 -28.09
N MET A 9 -22.00 -45.34 -27.85
CA MET A 9 -22.16 -45.89 -26.50
C MET A 9 -21.26 -47.11 -26.18
N GLN A 10 -20.18 -47.32 -26.85
CA GLN A 10 -19.26 -48.45 -26.59
C GLN A 10 -17.77 -48.03 -26.36
N LEU A 11 -17.53 -46.79 -25.96
CA LEU A 11 -16.17 -46.34 -25.53
C LEU A 11 -16.25 -45.63 -24.17
N ALA A 12 -16.87 -46.25 -23.19
CA ALA A 12 -16.84 -45.84 -21.81
C ALA A 12 -16.36 -47.00 -20.94
N GLY A 13 -15.09 -47.18 -20.77
CA GLY A 13 -14.52 -48.26 -19.96
C GLY A 13 -13.01 -48.26 -19.87
N ALA A 14 -12.40 -47.11 -19.68
CA ALA A 14 -11.03 -47.05 -19.21
C ALA A 14 -10.97 -46.04 -18.09
N THR A 15 -11.17 -46.52 -16.84
CA THR A 15 -10.87 -45.79 -15.62
C THR A 15 -9.35 -45.66 -15.52
N ALA A 16 -8.83 -44.54 -16.07
CA ALA A 16 -7.50 -44.11 -15.75
C ALA A 16 -7.55 -43.57 -14.31
N ALA A 17 -6.96 -44.31 -13.37
CA ALA A 17 -6.65 -43.83 -12.03
C ALA A 17 -5.61 -42.69 -12.20
N VAL A 18 -6.07 -41.46 -12.28
CA VAL A 18 -5.20 -40.27 -12.14
C VAL A 18 -4.80 -40.26 -10.67
N ALA A 19 -3.58 -40.78 -10.39
CA ALA A 19 -2.90 -40.54 -9.14
C ALA A 19 -2.82 -39.02 -8.97
N GLY A 20 -3.62 -38.46 -8.07
CA GLY A 20 -3.60 -37.06 -7.69
C GLY A 20 -2.27 -36.77 -7.03
N ALA A 21 -1.26 -36.37 -7.82
CA ALA A 21 -0.12 -35.64 -7.30
C ALA A 21 -0.70 -34.33 -6.78
N ALA A 22 -0.88 -34.23 -5.46
CA ALA A 22 -1.12 -32.98 -4.78
C ALA A 22 0.12 -32.11 -5.06
N TRP A 23 0.02 -31.24 -6.04
CA TRP A 23 0.98 -30.17 -6.22
C TRP A 23 0.78 -29.27 -5.02
N ALA A 24 1.61 -29.43 -3.99
CA ALA A 24 1.79 -28.45 -2.95
C ALA A 24 2.29 -27.19 -3.69
N ALA A 25 1.39 -26.24 -3.92
CA ALA A 25 1.77 -24.95 -4.47
C ALA A 25 2.76 -24.34 -3.47
N THR A 26 4.05 -24.35 -3.84
CA THR A 26 5.08 -23.63 -3.09
C THR A 26 4.64 -22.17 -3.02
N PRO A 27 4.63 -21.54 -1.84
CA PRO A 27 4.30 -20.12 -1.73
C PRO A 27 5.15 -19.34 -2.74
N VAL A 28 4.53 -18.39 -3.46
CA VAL A 28 5.21 -17.56 -4.48
C VAL A 28 6.50 -16.94 -3.92
N ALA A 29 6.51 -16.55 -2.66
CA ALA A 29 7.69 -16.06 -1.95
C ALA A 29 8.85 -17.09 -1.90
N ALA A 30 8.57 -18.39 -1.82
CA ALA A 30 9.61 -19.42 -1.80
C ALA A 30 10.21 -19.66 -3.20
N GLN A 31 9.43 -19.47 -4.27
CA GLN A 31 9.92 -19.59 -5.66
C GLN A 31 10.78 -18.39 -6.07
N MET A 32 10.60 -17.23 -5.42
CA MET A 32 11.32 -15.98 -5.69
C MET A 32 12.43 -15.69 -4.67
N ALA A 33 12.77 -16.63 -3.79
CA ALA A 33 13.79 -16.44 -2.76
C ALA A 33 15.14 -16.02 -3.40
N GLY A 34 15.72 -14.92 -2.89
CA GLY A 34 16.98 -14.36 -3.38
C GLY A 34 16.91 -13.65 -4.74
N GLN A 35 15.75 -13.52 -5.37
CA GLN A 35 15.62 -12.81 -6.65
C GLN A 35 16.01 -11.33 -6.53
N PHE A 36 15.82 -10.73 -5.36
CA PHE A 36 16.11 -9.32 -5.08
C PHE A 36 17.28 -9.11 -4.13
N LYS A 37 18.27 -10.01 -4.13
CA LYS A 37 19.46 -9.92 -3.28
C LYS A 37 20.32 -8.66 -3.50
N ALA A 38 20.13 -7.97 -4.63
CA ALA A 38 20.79 -6.69 -4.88
C ALA A 38 20.16 -5.52 -4.10
N VAL A 39 18.93 -5.69 -3.59
CA VAL A 39 18.23 -4.67 -2.81
C VAL A 39 18.89 -4.54 -1.45
N LYS A 40 19.38 -3.33 -1.15
CA LYS A 40 20.07 -2.96 0.11
C LYS A 40 19.21 -2.11 1.03
N ALA A 41 18.19 -1.46 0.47
CA ALA A 41 17.31 -0.57 1.18
C ALA A 41 15.86 -0.70 0.70
N LEU A 42 14.92 -0.44 1.61
CA LEU A 42 13.49 -0.47 1.32
C LEU A 42 12.85 0.87 1.68
N ALA A 43 12.03 1.41 0.78
CA ALA A 43 11.20 2.57 1.06
C ALA A 43 9.73 2.13 1.09
N PHE A 44 9.04 2.40 2.20
CA PHE A 44 7.64 2.02 2.40
C PHE A 44 6.73 3.23 2.21
N ASP A 45 5.67 3.08 1.43
CA ASP A 45 4.52 3.96 1.57
C ASP A 45 3.94 3.85 2.99
N ALA A 46 3.27 4.91 3.45
CA ALA A 46 2.74 4.95 4.81
C ALA A 46 1.25 4.58 4.87
N TYR A 47 0.41 5.40 4.22
CA TYR A 47 -1.05 5.37 4.36
C TYR A 47 -1.72 4.30 3.48
N GLY A 48 -2.26 3.26 4.10
CA GLY A 48 -2.80 2.06 3.46
C GLY A 48 -1.77 0.93 3.40
N THR A 49 -0.48 1.21 3.62
CA THR A 49 0.64 0.26 3.57
C THR A 49 1.12 -0.13 4.96
N LEU A 50 1.64 0.81 5.73
CA LEU A 50 2.03 0.62 7.14
C LEU A 50 0.87 0.90 8.09
N PHE A 51 0.09 1.95 7.80
CA PHE A 51 -1.02 2.41 8.63
C PHE A 51 -2.35 2.23 7.92
N ASP A 52 -3.32 1.62 8.61
CA ASP A 52 -4.68 1.43 8.11
C ASP A 52 -5.43 2.76 8.14
N VAL A 53 -5.62 3.36 6.98
CA VAL A 53 -6.37 4.62 6.83
C VAL A 53 -7.86 4.49 7.17
N PHE A 54 -8.39 3.27 7.15
CA PHE A 54 -9.77 2.99 7.50
C PHE A 54 -9.97 2.68 8.99
N SER A 55 -8.90 2.67 9.80
CA SER A 55 -9.02 2.58 11.25
C SER A 55 -9.80 3.75 11.85
N VAL A 56 -9.91 4.89 11.14
CA VAL A 56 -10.78 6.02 11.51
C VAL A 56 -12.28 5.74 11.33
N THR A 57 -12.66 4.67 10.63
CA THR A 57 -14.07 4.36 10.31
C THR A 57 -14.91 4.19 11.58
N ALA A 58 -14.35 3.58 12.63
CA ALA A 58 -15.04 3.41 13.90
C ALA A 58 -15.40 4.77 14.54
N LEU A 59 -14.47 5.73 14.51
CA LEU A 59 -14.73 7.09 14.99
C LEU A 59 -15.75 7.81 14.09
N CYS A 60 -15.64 7.67 12.77
CA CYS A 60 -16.62 8.21 11.85
C CYS A 60 -18.02 7.67 12.14
N GLU A 61 -18.16 6.36 12.42
CA GLU A 61 -19.44 5.73 12.74
C GLU A 61 -20.00 6.20 14.10
N GLN A 62 -19.13 6.39 15.08
CA GLN A 62 -19.51 6.94 16.38
C GLN A 62 -20.06 8.37 16.26
N LEU A 63 -19.42 9.21 15.44
CA LEU A 63 -19.81 10.62 15.27
C LEU A 63 -20.99 10.80 14.29
N TYR A 64 -21.18 9.86 13.37
CA TYR A 64 -22.21 9.89 12.33
C TYR A 64 -22.78 8.48 12.09
N PRO A 65 -23.65 7.99 13.01
CA PRO A 65 -24.21 6.65 12.93
C PRO A 65 -24.89 6.34 11.59
N GLY A 66 -24.54 5.21 10.97
CA GLY A 66 -25.03 4.76 9.67
C GLY A 66 -24.42 5.50 8.47
N LYS A 67 -23.46 6.42 8.70
CA LYS A 67 -22.76 7.16 7.64
C LYS A 67 -21.23 7.09 7.76
N GLY A 68 -20.70 6.49 8.82
CA GLY A 68 -19.28 6.52 9.13
C GLY A 68 -18.43 5.85 8.06
N ASN A 69 -18.81 4.66 7.59
CA ASN A 69 -18.09 3.97 6.52
C ASN A 69 -18.09 4.79 5.22
N GLN A 70 -19.24 5.32 4.83
CA GLN A 70 -19.36 6.15 3.63
C GLN A 70 -18.50 7.42 3.74
N LEU A 71 -18.48 8.06 4.91
CA LEU A 71 -17.64 9.23 5.18
C LEU A 71 -16.16 8.89 5.03
N ALA A 72 -15.68 7.82 5.66
CA ALA A 72 -14.29 7.41 5.61
C ALA A 72 -13.82 7.13 4.17
N GLN A 73 -14.62 6.42 3.38
CA GLN A 73 -14.35 6.12 1.98
C GLN A 73 -14.24 7.38 1.11
N ILE A 74 -15.24 8.26 1.21
CA ILE A 74 -15.27 9.51 0.42
C ILE A 74 -14.15 10.44 0.87
N TRP A 75 -13.88 10.55 2.16
CA TRP A 75 -12.80 11.36 2.71
C TRP A 75 -11.45 10.92 2.15
N ARG A 76 -11.13 9.63 2.22
CA ARG A 76 -9.90 9.08 1.65
C ARG A 76 -9.78 9.33 0.15
N ALA A 77 -10.86 9.09 -0.60
CA ALA A 77 -10.87 9.33 -2.05
C ALA A 77 -10.60 10.81 -2.38
N LYS A 78 -11.20 11.75 -1.64
CA LYS A 78 -10.97 13.19 -1.84
C LYS A 78 -9.57 13.64 -1.46
N GLN A 79 -9.02 13.11 -0.38
CA GLN A 79 -7.64 13.36 0.03
C GLN A 79 -6.66 13.03 -1.12
N LEU A 80 -6.79 11.84 -1.72
CA LEU A 80 -5.96 11.42 -2.85
C LEU A 80 -6.24 12.24 -4.11
N GLN A 81 -7.51 12.47 -4.44
CA GLN A 81 -7.88 13.27 -5.60
C GLN A 81 -7.29 14.69 -5.51
N TYR A 82 -7.38 15.32 -4.34
CA TYR A 82 -6.87 16.69 -4.14
C TYR A 82 -5.35 16.74 -4.21
N SER A 83 -4.63 15.74 -3.73
CA SER A 83 -3.17 15.68 -3.86
C SER A 83 -2.74 15.64 -5.34
N LEU A 84 -3.42 14.82 -6.17
CA LEU A 84 -3.18 14.76 -7.60
C LEU A 84 -3.51 16.09 -8.32
N MET A 85 -4.69 16.65 -8.03
CA MET A 85 -5.10 17.91 -8.65
C MET A 85 -4.17 19.06 -8.28
N ARG A 86 -3.74 19.17 -7.03
CA ARG A 86 -2.77 20.18 -6.58
C ARG A 86 -1.42 20.02 -7.25
N SER A 87 -0.96 18.79 -7.44
CA SER A 87 0.28 18.50 -8.18
C SER A 87 0.18 18.96 -9.63
N LEU A 88 -0.91 18.64 -10.33
CA LEU A 88 -1.14 19.05 -11.72
C LEU A 88 -1.27 20.56 -11.87
N MET A 89 -1.89 21.24 -10.91
CA MET A 89 -2.01 22.70 -10.91
C MET A 89 -0.71 23.43 -10.53
N GLY A 90 0.31 22.73 -10.02
CA GLY A 90 1.50 23.36 -9.45
C GLY A 90 1.19 24.21 -8.21
N ARG A 91 0.14 23.88 -7.46
CA ARG A 91 -0.35 24.60 -6.28
C ARG A 91 -0.32 23.72 -5.05
N HIS A 92 0.89 23.45 -4.57
CA HIS A 92 1.10 22.62 -3.38
C HIS A 92 0.36 23.19 -2.16
N ARG A 93 -0.22 22.30 -1.39
CA ARG A 93 -0.68 22.47 -0.02
C ARG A 93 -0.28 21.21 0.74
N ASP A 94 0.15 21.35 1.98
CA ASP A 94 0.57 20.22 2.79
C ASP A 94 -0.52 19.15 2.94
N PHE A 95 -0.12 17.94 3.25
CA PHE A 95 -1.04 16.80 3.29
C PHE A 95 -2.05 16.87 4.43
N TRP A 96 -1.68 17.55 5.54
CA TRP A 96 -2.62 17.81 6.63
C TRP A 96 -3.77 18.68 6.18
N GLY A 97 -3.45 19.80 5.52
CA GLY A 97 -4.45 20.68 4.95
C GLY A 97 -5.32 20.02 3.87
N LEU A 98 -4.75 19.13 3.03
CA LEU A 98 -5.54 18.35 2.07
C LEU A 98 -6.43 17.31 2.75
N THR A 99 -5.98 16.73 3.86
CA THR A 99 -6.78 15.82 4.68
C THR A 99 -7.99 16.56 5.25
N GLU A 100 -7.80 17.79 5.76
CA GLU A 100 -8.88 18.65 6.25
C GLU A 100 -9.82 19.05 5.10
N ASP A 101 -9.30 19.52 3.96
CA ASP A 101 -10.12 19.89 2.80
C ASP A 101 -10.98 18.71 2.31
N GLY A 102 -10.42 17.50 2.29
CA GLY A 102 -11.14 16.28 1.95
C GLY A 102 -12.27 15.97 2.91
N LEU A 103 -12.04 16.13 4.23
CA LEU A 103 -13.04 15.93 5.27
C LEU A 103 -14.19 16.94 5.14
N VAL A 104 -13.87 18.23 4.99
CA VAL A 104 -14.86 19.30 4.81
C VAL A 104 -15.71 19.06 3.58
N TRP A 105 -15.09 18.61 2.47
CA TRP A 105 -15.84 18.28 1.27
C TRP A 105 -16.74 17.06 1.47
N ALA A 106 -16.21 15.99 2.08
CA ALA A 106 -16.94 14.74 2.28
C ALA A 106 -18.17 14.93 3.19
N THR A 107 -18.02 15.67 4.29
CA THR A 107 -19.14 15.98 5.19
C THR A 107 -20.20 16.85 4.53
N LYS A 108 -19.81 17.87 3.76
CA LYS A 108 -20.76 18.67 2.97
C LYS A 108 -21.52 17.83 1.94
N ASN A 109 -20.80 16.96 1.21
CA ASN A 109 -21.40 16.07 0.20
C ASN A 109 -22.42 15.10 0.80
N LEU A 110 -22.19 14.65 2.04
CA LEU A 110 -23.08 13.74 2.77
C LEU A 110 -24.13 14.49 3.63
N GLN A 111 -24.15 15.83 3.57
CA GLN A 111 -25.02 16.70 4.36
C GLN A 111 -24.90 16.44 5.88
N LEU A 112 -23.66 16.19 6.34
CA LEU A 112 -23.33 15.97 7.75
C LEU A 112 -22.89 17.28 8.41
N ASP A 113 -23.28 17.47 9.67
CA ASP A 113 -22.84 18.59 10.49
C ASP A 113 -21.40 18.37 10.96
N LEU A 114 -20.46 19.20 10.50
CA LEU A 114 -19.05 19.18 10.90
C LEU A 114 -18.77 20.32 11.88
N THR A 115 -19.03 20.07 13.16
CA THR A 115 -18.62 21.01 14.22
C THR A 115 -17.10 21.08 14.35
N ALA A 116 -16.60 22.15 15.01
CA ALA A 116 -15.16 22.28 15.27
C ALA A 116 -14.59 21.11 16.05
N ASP A 117 -15.33 20.58 17.04
CA ASP A 117 -14.92 19.44 17.86
C ASP A 117 -14.86 18.14 17.05
N LYS A 118 -15.88 17.85 16.23
CA LYS A 118 -15.88 16.67 15.36
C LYS A 118 -14.73 16.73 14.36
N LYS A 119 -14.50 17.90 13.74
CA LYS A 119 -13.38 18.10 12.84
C LYS A 119 -12.04 17.83 13.53
N LYS A 120 -11.85 18.39 14.72
CA LYS A 120 -10.64 18.17 15.51
C LYS A 120 -10.40 16.68 15.80
N GLN A 121 -11.42 15.98 16.33
CA GLN A 121 -11.32 14.55 16.64
C GLN A 121 -10.94 13.71 15.42
N LEU A 122 -11.61 13.93 14.28
CA LEU A 122 -11.36 13.20 13.04
C LEU A 122 -9.97 13.47 12.48
N MET A 123 -9.51 14.72 12.50
CA MET A 123 -8.16 15.07 12.07
C MET A 123 -7.10 14.48 12.98
N GLU A 124 -7.27 14.55 14.30
CA GLU A 124 -6.31 13.99 15.27
C GLU A 124 -6.18 12.45 15.14
N ALA A 125 -7.25 11.76 14.72
CA ALA A 125 -7.19 10.32 14.46
C ALA A 125 -6.14 9.94 13.40
N TYR A 126 -5.83 10.81 12.43
CA TYR A 126 -4.76 10.58 11.46
C TYR A 126 -3.35 10.60 12.06
N LEU A 127 -3.18 11.12 13.27
CA LEU A 127 -1.89 11.10 13.98
C LEU A 127 -1.63 9.79 14.72
N SER A 128 -2.66 8.93 14.85
CA SER A 128 -2.60 7.69 15.61
C SER A 128 -3.31 6.53 14.91
N LEU A 129 -3.23 6.49 13.57
CA LEU A 129 -3.78 5.38 12.79
C LEU A 129 -3.20 4.04 13.26
N ALA A 130 -4.03 3.01 13.27
CA ALA A 130 -3.59 1.66 13.58
C ALA A 130 -2.59 1.17 12.52
N ALA A 131 -1.48 0.58 12.93
CA ALA A 131 -0.62 -0.17 12.01
C ALA A 131 -1.27 -1.52 11.68
N PHE A 132 -1.03 -2.03 10.47
CA PHE A 132 -1.41 -3.40 10.15
C PHE A 132 -0.61 -4.39 11.01
N PRO A 133 -1.20 -5.56 11.38
CA PRO A 133 -0.57 -6.48 12.34
C PRO A 133 0.77 -7.07 11.89
N ASP A 134 1.01 -7.15 10.58
CA ASP A 134 2.23 -7.69 9.97
C ASP A 134 3.38 -6.67 9.93
N VAL A 135 3.12 -5.39 10.19
CA VAL A 135 4.10 -4.31 10.01
C VAL A 135 5.28 -4.46 10.97
N LYS A 136 5.02 -4.42 12.27
CA LYS A 136 6.10 -4.47 13.25
C LYS A 136 6.92 -5.77 13.17
N PRO A 137 6.32 -6.97 13.17
CA PRO A 137 7.10 -8.21 13.04
C PRO A 137 7.85 -8.32 11.70
N GLY A 138 7.27 -7.81 10.60
CA GLY A 138 7.94 -7.78 9.30
C GLY A 138 9.16 -6.86 9.29
N LEU A 139 9.04 -5.64 9.82
CA LEU A 139 10.15 -4.70 9.95
C LEU A 139 11.26 -5.25 10.86
N GLU A 140 10.91 -5.86 11.98
CA GLU A 140 11.88 -6.50 12.88
C GLU A 140 12.64 -7.66 12.20
N ALA A 141 11.96 -8.46 11.38
CA ALA A 141 12.59 -9.55 10.62
C ALA A 141 13.56 -9.01 9.56
N LEU A 142 13.19 -7.94 8.86
CA LEU A 142 14.04 -7.25 7.88
C LEU A 142 15.25 -6.58 8.56
N LYS A 143 15.08 -5.95 9.73
CA LYS A 143 16.16 -5.32 10.49
C LYS A 143 17.26 -6.32 10.87
N LYS A 144 16.86 -7.55 11.23
CA LYS A 144 17.81 -8.65 11.54
C LYS A 144 18.67 -9.06 10.34
N GLN A 145 18.24 -8.74 9.12
CA GLN A 145 19.01 -8.98 7.89
C GLN A 145 19.93 -7.82 7.50
N GLY A 146 19.96 -6.74 8.30
CA GLY A 146 20.77 -5.56 8.03
C GLY A 146 20.22 -4.66 6.93
N VAL A 147 18.95 -4.88 6.49
CA VAL A 147 18.30 -4.03 5.48
C VAL A 147 17.93 -2.70 6.13
N LYS A 148 18.28 -1.60 5.45
CA LYS A 148 17.85 -0.25 5.83
C LYS A 148 16.45 0.02 5.29
N PHE A 149 15.63 0.77 6.03
CA PHE A 149 14.32 1.15 5.52
C PHE A 149 13.86 2.52 6.01
N ALA A 150 13.13 3.16 5.13
CA ALA A 150 12.53 4.47 5.35
C ALA A 150 11.05 4.45 5.01
N ILE A 151 10.31 5.44 5.49
CA ILE A 151 9.02 5.82 4.94
C ILE A 151 9.27 6.76 3.75
N LEU A 152 8.53 6.60 2.63
CA LEU A 152 8.40 7.58 1.55
C LEU A 152 6.92 7.86 1.34
N SER A 153 6.44 9.04 1.72
CA SER A 153 5.00 9.30 1.83
C SER A 153 4.59 10.69 1.39
N ASN A 154 3.31 10.79 1.01
CA ASN A 154 2.61 12.05 0.80
C ASN A 154 2.37 12.84 2.10
N GLY A 155 2.48 12.18 3.27
CA GLY A 155 2.25 12.78 4.58
C GLY A 155 3.32 13.80 4.95
N GLU A 156 2.94 14.77 5.78
CA GLU A 156 3.89 15.68 6.38
C GLU A 156 4.80 14.98 7.39
N PRO A 157 6.03 15.48 7.63
CA PRO A 157 6.93 14.91 8.62
C PRO A 157 6.31 14.70 9.99
N LYS A 158 5.55 15.70 10.48
CA LYS A 158 4.88 15.63 11.81
C LYS A 158 3.81 14.53 11.88
N MET A 159 3.03 14.34 10.80
CA MET A 159 2.04 13.28 10.73
C MET A 159 2.71 11.91 10.74
N LEU A 160 3.75 11.73 9.93
CA LEU A 160 4.48 10.47 9.79
C LEU A 160 5.22 10.09 11.08
N GLU A 161 5.87 11.06 11.72
CA GLU A 161 6.52 10.87 13.03
C GLU A 161 5.51 10.46 14.11
N ALA A 162 4.36 11.13 14.18
CA ALA A 162 3.31 10.81 15.15
C ALA A 162 2.76 9.40 14.93
N ALA A 163 2.41 9.05 13.68
CA ALA A 163 1.89 7.72 13.33
C ALA A 163 2.93 6.62 13.60
N ALA A 164 4.20 6.82 13.22
CA ALA A 164 5.27 5.85 13.47
C ALA A 164 5.53 5.62 14.97
N LYS A 165 5.48 6.69 15.79
CA LYS A 165 5.59 6.60 17.25
C LYS A 165 4.40 5.87 17.86
N SER A 166 3.17 6.25 17.45
CA SER A 166 1.93 5.62 17.92
C SER A 166 1.91 4.12 17.62
N ALA A 167 2.39 3.73 16.43
CA ALA A 167 2.50 2.33 16.00
C ALA A 167 3.68 1.56 16.65
N GLY A 168 4.57 2.23 17.39
CA GLY A 168 5.75 1.62 18.02
C GLY A 168 6.77 1.07 17.02
N ILE A 169 6.90 1.72 15.84
CA ILE A 169 7.84 1.33 14.77
C ILE A 169 8.89 2.40 14.47
N ARG A 170 8.82 3.58 15.11
CA ARG A 170 9.73 4.70 14.82
C ARG A 170 11.20 4.32 14.93
N GLU A 171 11.56 3.58 15.96
CA GLU A 171 12.95 3.16 16.25
C GLU A 171 13.46 2.08 15.27
N LEU A 172 12.57 1.48 14.49
CA LEU A 172 12.95 0.54 13.44
C LEU A 172 13.35 1.26 12.15
N LEU A 173 12.83 2.47 11.91
CA LEU A 173 13.04 3.24 10.70
C LEU A 173 14.35 4.01 10.75
N ASP A 174 15.12 3.93 9.66
CA ASP A 174 16.35 4.70 9.48
C ASP A 174 16.05 6.14 9.03
N ASP A 175 14.95 6.37 8.29
CA ASP A 175 14.53 7.69 7.83
C ASP A 175 13.00 7.81 7.64
N ILE A 176 12.51 9.04 7.60
CA ILE A 176 11.13 9.39 7.20
C ILE A 176 11.23 10.48 6.14
N ILE A 177 10.87 10.10 4.90
CA ILE A 177 10.98 10.94 3.71
C ILE A 177 9.58 11.41 3.32
N SER A 178 9.40 12.72 3.30
CA SER A 178 8.14 13.36 2.93
C SER A 178 8.23 14.07 1.59
N VAL A 179 7.13 14.07 0.85
CA VAL A 179 6.98 14.87 -0.38
C VAL A 179 7.10 16.38 -0.15
N GLU A 180 7.05 16.81 1.12
CA GLU A 180 7.25 18.21 1.48
C GLU A 180 8.61 18.77 1.02
N GLU A 181 9.61 17.90 0.80
CA GLU A 181 10.92 18.31 0.26
C GLU A 181 10.84 18.80 -1.19
N VAL A 182 9.94 18.22 -1.98
CA VAL A 182 9.81 18.52 -3.43
C VAL A 182 8.52 19.26 -3.79
N LYS A 183 7.63 19.47 -2.82
CA LYS A 183 6.35 20.19 -2.96
C LYS A 183 5.49 19.69 -4.12
N ILE A 184 5.52 18.40 -4.37
CA ILE A 184 4.67 17.69 -5.32
C ILE A 184 4.36 16.30 -4.75
N PHE A 185 3.16 15.79 -4.99
CA PHE A 185 2.75 14.48 -4.48
C PHE A 185 3.14 13.34 -5.42
N LYS A 186 3.11 12.10 -4.92
CA LYS A 186 3.06 10.90 -5.72
C LYS A 186 1.89 11.07 -6.74
N VAL A 187 2.02 10.69 -8.00
CA VAL A 187 3.01 9.78 -8.60
C VAL A 187 4.14 10.51 -9.38
N SER A 188 4.51 11.70 -8.98
CA SER A 188 5.64 12.39 -9.63
C SER A 188 6.94 11.61 -9.45
N PRO A 189 7.74 11.38 -10.51
CA PRO A 189 9.07 10.74 -10.39
C PRO A 189 10.00 11.47 -9.43
N ARG A 190 9.85 12.79 -9.26
CA ARG A 190 10.62 13.60 -8.30
C ARG A 190 10.46 13.08 -6.86
N VAL A 191 9.32 12.51 -6.51
CA VAL A 191 9.08 11.95 -5.18
C VAL A 191 9.85 10.65 -5.00
N TYR A 192 9.79 9.75 -5.99
CA TYR A 192 10.44 8.44 -5.88
C TYR A 192 11.97 8.56 -5.87
N ASN A 193 12.54 9.57 -6.54
CA ASN A 193 13.97 9.83 -6.54
C ASN A 193 14.51 10.28 -5.17
N LEU A 194 13.66 10.77 -4.27
CA LEU A 194 14.09 11.13 -2.90
C LEU A 194 14.64 9.93 -2.13
N ALA A 195 14.04 8.74 -2.29
CA ALA A 195 14.43 7.59 -1.49
C ALA A 195 15.85 7.08 -1.80
N PRO A 196 16.25 6.81 -3.06
CA PRO A 196 17.63 6.42 -3.35
C PRO A 196 18.65 7.51 -2.97
N GLU A 197 18.34 8.80 -3.16
CA GLU A 197 19.21 9.91 -2.77
C GLU A 197 19.43 9.94 -1.26
N ARG A 198 18.37 9.89 -0.46
CA ARG A 198 18.41 9.95 1.02
C ARG A 198 19.05 8.70 1.62
N MET A 199 18.76 7.53 1.08
CA MET A 199 19.28 6.26 1.56
C MET A 199 20.67 5.90 1.00
N LYS A 200 21.19 6.70 0.06
CA LYS A 200 22.52 6.55 -0.58
C LYS A 200 22.69 5.20 -1.26
N VAL A 201 21.69 4.83 -2.08
CA VAL A 201 21.67 3.63 -2.90
C VAL A 201 21.28 3.98 -4.32
N THR A 202 21.53 3.08 -5.27
CA THR A 202 21.05 3.21 -6.66
C THR A 202 19.61 2.69 -6.78
N ASN A 203 18.90 3.07 -7.87
CA ASN A 203 17.53 2.60 -8.11
C ASN A 203 17.40 1.06 -8.07
N PRO A 204 18.31 0.26 -8.70
CA PRO A 204 18.26 -1.20 -8.60
C PRO A 204 18.51 -1.76 -7.19
N GLU A 205 19.14 -0.98 -6.31
CA GLU A 205 19.41 -1.36 -4.92
C GLU A 205 18.29 -0.96 -3.95
N LEU A 206 17.28 -0.21 -4.44
CA LEU A 206 16.12 0.21 -3.67
C LEU A 206 14.90 -0.62 -4.02
N GLY A 207 14.23 -1.16 -3.01
CA GLY A 207 12.89 -1.71 -3.13
C GLY A 207 11.85 -0.69 -2.62
N PHE A 208 10.81 -0.46 -3.40
CA PHE A 208 9.68 0.37 -2.97
C PHE A 208 8.46 -0.51 -2.66
N ILE A 209 7.85 -0.32 -1.51
CA ILE A 209 6.75 -1.14 -1.01
C ILE A 209 5.51 -0.30 -0.85
N SER A 210 4.40 -0.71 -1.45
CA SER A 210 3.10 -0.08 -1.26
C SER A 210 1.96 -1.10 -1.39
N ALA A 211 0.88 -0.90 -0.64
CA ALA A 211 -0.38 -1.60 -0.86
C ALA A 211 -1.26 -0.86 -1.89
N ASN A 212 -0.94 0.39 -2.20
CA ASN A 212 -1.63 1.16 -3.22
C ASN A 212 -1.04 0.84 -4.60
N SER A 213 -1.78 0.16 -5.48
CA SER A 213 -1.27 -0.28 -6.79
C SER A 213 -0.93 0.89 -7.73
N TRP A 214 -1.65 2.03 -7.64
CA TRP A 214 -1.29 3.25 -8.35
C TRP A 214 0.09 3.80 -7.95
N ASP A 215 0.48 3.65 -6.68
CA ASP A 215 1.77 4.08 -6.15
C ASP A 215 2.90 3.15 -6.63
N ILE A 216 2.61 1.85 -6.71
CA ILE A 216 3.50 0.85 -7.32
C ILE A 216 3.77 1.19 -8.80
N ASN A 217 2.73 1.51 -9.57
CA ASN A 217 2.90 1.95 -10.96
C ASN A 217 3.78 3.20 -11.07
N GLY A 218 3.56 4.18 -10.20
CA GLY A 218 4.39 5.39 -10.16
C GLY A 218 5.86 5.10 -9.85
N ALA A 219 6.15 4.27 -8.85
CA ALA A 219 7.50 3.89 -8.47
C ALA A 219 8.19 3.03 -9.55
N ALA A 220 7.48 2.09 -10.18
CA ALA A 220 7.98 1.30 -11.29
C ALA A 220 8.33 2.17 -12.50
N SER A 221 7.49 3.19 -12.81
CA SER A 221 7.78 4.15 -13.88
C SER A 221 9.03 5.00 -13.61
N ALA A 222 9.40 5.18 -12.34
CA ALA A 222 10.65 5.84 -11.92
C ALA A 222 11.86 4.89 -11.89
N GLY A 223 11.69 3.61 -12.25
CA GLY A 223 12.78 2.63 -12.37
C GLY A 223 13.17 1.95 -11.05
N LEU A 224 12.30 1.92 -10.05
CA LEU A 224 12.53 1.23 -8.78
C LEU A 224 12.08 -0.24 -8.86
N ASN A 225 12.70 -1.13 -8.07
CA ASN A 225 12.10 -2.42 -7.77
C ASN A 225 10.86 -2.21 -6.89
N THR A 226 9.73 -2.81 -7.26
CA THR A 226 8.46 -2.57 -6.59
C THR A 226 7.84 -3.84 -6.03
N PHE A 227 7.34 -3.76 -4.80
CA PHE A 227 6.70 -4.86 -4.08
C PHE A 227 5.28 -4.43 -3.72
N TRP A 228 4.30 -4.99 -4.40
CA TRP A 228 2.90 -4.70 -4.10
C TRP A 228 2.41 -5.60 -2.96
N ILE A 229 1.97 -4.99 -1.87
CA ILE A 229 1.30 -5.71 -0.79
C ILE A 229 -0.19 -5.76 -1.10
N GLN A 230 -0.65 -6.87 -1.67
CA GLN A 230 -2.07 -7.12 -1.91
C GLN A 230 -2.73 -7.57 -0.60
N ARG A 231 -3.25 -6.61 0.17
CA ARG A 231 -3.84 -6.87 1.49
C ARG A 231 -5.18 -7.59 1.41
N SER A 232 -5.88 -7.51 0.29
CA SER A 232 -7.11 -8.22 0.01
C SER A 232 -7.05 -8.87 -1.37
N ALA A 233 -7.51 -10.12 -1.49
CA ALA A 233 -7.63 -10.79 -2.78
C ALA A 233 -8.65 -10.12 -3.73
N ALA A 234 -9.51 -9.24 -3.21
CA ALA A 234 -10.45 -8.47 -4.00
C ALA A 234 -9.84 -7.18 -4.59
N GLU A 235 -8.62 -6.80 -4.17
CA GLU A 235 -7.94 -5.66 -4.75
C GLU A 235 -7.49 -5.96 -6.18
N VAL A 236 -7.92 -5.10 -7.10
CA VAL A 236 -7.55 -5.14 -8.52
C VAL A 236 -6.47 -4.08 -8.75
N PRO A 237 -5.33 -4.44 -9.37
CA PRO A 237 -4.30 -3.46 -9.68
C PRO A 237 -4.77 -2.50 -10.78
N GLU A 238 -4.32 -1.25 -10.73
CA GLU A 238 -4.45 -0.34 -11.87
C GLU A 238 -3.57 -0.78 -13.03
N GLU A 239 -4.13 -0.76 -14.24
CA GLU A 239 -3.44 -1.10 -15.49
C GLU A 239 -2.88 0.15 -16.17
N LEU A 240 -1.83 0.74 -15.58
CA LEU A 240 -1.18 1.97 -16.05
C LEU A 240 0.09 1.69 -16.89
N GLY A 241 0.27 0.45 -17.33
CA GLY A 241 1.40 0.04 -18.19
C GLY A 241 2.66 -0.37 -17.43
N PHE A 242 2.65 -0.37 -16.10
CA PHE A 242 3.73 -0.85 -15.25
C PHE A 242 3.24 -1.95 -14.32
N GLN A 243 4.13 -2.89 -14.00
CA GLN A 243 3.80 -4.01 -13.12
C GLN A 243 4.72 -4.01 -11.90
N ALA A 244 4.23 -4.56 -10.79
CA ALA A 244 5.06 -4.82 -9.63
C ALA A 244 6.15 -5.85 -9.96
N SER A 245 7.36 -5.65 -9.43
CA SER A 245 8.44 -6.64 -9.51
C SER A 245 8.09 -7.93 -8.76
N ALA A 246 7.33 -7.81 -7.68
CA ALA A 246 6.73 -8.93 -6.96
C ALA A 246 5.43 -8.52 -6.26
N VAL A 247 4.54 -9.49 -6.05
CA VAL A 247 3.31 -9.34 -5.27
C VAL A 247 3.44 -10.18 -4.00
N VAL A 248 3.20 -9.57 -2.86
CA VAL A 248 3.23 -10.20 -1.54
C VAL A 248 1.93 -9.90 -0.79
N LYS A 249 1.62 -10.66 0.25
CA LYS A 249 0.40 -10.44 1.05
C LYS A 249 0.65 -9.69 2.35
N ALA A 250 1.90 -9.70 2.82
CA ALA A 250 2.29 -9.11 4.08
C ALA A 250 3.76 -8.64 4.02
N ILE A 251 4.14 -7.71 4.92
CA ILE A 251 5.54 -7.27 5.05
C ILE A 251 6.45 -8.42 5.47
N THR A 252 5.95 -9.38 6.22
CA THR A 252 6.69 -10.59 6.61
C THR A 252 7.15 -11.43 5.43
N ASP A 253 6.49 -11.33 4.27
CA ASP A 253 6.84 -12.07 3.06
C ASP A 253 8.07 -11.49 2.34
N LEU A 254 8.49 -10.27 2.67
CA LEU A 254 9.62 -9.60 2.00
C LEU A 254 10.97 -10.21 2.40
N ALA A 255 11.14 -10.61 3.65
CA ALA A 255 12.41 -11.10 4.16
C ALA A 255 12.98 -12.31 3.35
N PRO A 256 12.20 -13.31 2.94
CA PRO A 256 12.67 -14.39 2.08
C PRO A 256 13.10 -13.94 0.68
N LEU A 257 12.49 -12.89 0.12
CA LEU A 257 12.78 -12.41 -1.24
C LEU A 257 14.17 -11.75 -1.36
N LEU A 258 14.64 -11.17 -0.25
CA LEU A 258 15.90 -10.41 -0.18
C LEU A 258 17.09 -11.26 0.25
N ARG A 259 16.88 -12.47 0.80
CA ARG A 259 17.97 -13.36 1.20
C ARG A 259 18.72 -13.86 -0.01
N GLY A 260 20.05 -13.70 0.00
CA GLY A 260 20.96 -14.34 -0.93
C GLY A 260 21.26 -15.77 -0.55
#